data_5cf3eab6b0f3f233970a817032b7dce5
#
_entry.id   5cf3eab6b0f3f233970a817032b7dce5
#
_cell.length_a   1.000
_cell.length_b   1.000
_cell.length_c   1.000
_cell.angle_alpha   90.00
_cell.angle_beta   90.00
_cell.angle_gamma   90.00
#
_symmetry.space_group_name_H-M   'P 1'
#
loop_
_entity.id
_entity.type
_entity.pdbx_description
1 polymer ?
#
loop_
_entity_poly.entity_id
_entity_poly.type
_entity_poly.pdbx_seq_one_letter_code
_entity_poly.pdbx_strand_id
1 'polypeptide(L)'
;LPAPSHADRTSSPRLVVVALASCGIAVSLMQTIVMPLLPEFPRLLNTTPTNAAWLVTANLIAGAVCAPVLGRLGDMFGKRRMLLVALAVMVAGSMLGAVSDDFLVVLVARALQGAAMGVVPLGISIMRDELPEEKVGSGIALMSSTLGAGGAIGLPLTGVVAENLSWHWLFGGAAVLGVVELVAIWRLVPESPVRTGGRFDLIGAVGLSAALVCLLLAVTQGNGWGWTSPAILGLFGGSMLVFLGWGVYELRLPRRAGGSTRQPLVDLRVSARPQVLLTNIASVLIGFAMFTSFMVSAQIFQAPTDSGYGFGMSLTRSGMALLPGGLMMIAFSPVTAGLSRRRGPRTTFLVGAAVLATANLVRTVAPHQLVVVVVTIAVTSIGAAFAYGAIPAMIMRAVPLSETAAANSLNALARSVGTSTCSAVVAAVTTASVVQVAGVTLPTAGAYAAVFAIGSLAAVCAFVVAALIPRDAGIDAGLPLSETGQDRIRIAP
;
A
#
# COMPACT_ATOMS: atom_id res chain seq x y z
N LEU A 1 27.43 -37.41 2.47
CA LEU A 1 28.05 -36.11 2.18
C LEU A 1 27.36 -35.06 3.08
N PRO A 2 28.09 -34.30 3.91
CA PRO A 2 27.50 -33.25 4.70
C PRO A 2 26.95 -32.17 3.76
N ALA A 3 25.74 -31.67 4.04
CA ALA A 3 25.13 -30.54 3.34
C ALA A 3 26.09 -29.34 3.39
N PRO A 4 26.25 -28.57 2.29
CA PRO A 4 27.12 -27.40 2.30
C PRO A 4 26.62 -26.41 3.36
N SER A 5 27.52 -26.05 4.25
CA SER A 5 27.28 -25.09 5.31
C SER A 5 26.84 -23.73 4.74
N HIS A 6 25.75 -23.17 5.28
CA HIS A 6 25.16 -21.87 4.91
C HIS A 6 26.06 -20.65 5.20
N ALA A 7 27.38 -20.84 5.34
CA ALA A 7 28.32 -19.82 5.83
C ALA A 7 28.89 -18.88 4.76
N ASP A 8 28.61 -19.03 3.45
CA ASP A 8 29.42 -18.34 2.42
C ASP A 8 28.74 -17.26 1.57
N ARG A 9 27.53 -16.76 1.94
CA ARG A 9 26.93 -15.56 1.31
C ARG A 9 26.15 -14.70 2.31
N THR A 10 26.79 -14.25 3.36
CA THR A 10 26.18 -13.30 4.30
C THR A 10 26.34 -11.88 3.77
N SER A 11 25.44 -11.43 2.87
CA SER A 11 25.23 -10.01 2.71
C SER A 11 24.85 -9.44 4.09
N SER A 12 25.50 -8.34 4.51
CA SER A 12 25.24 -7.81 5.83
C SER A 12 23.74 -7.48 5.97
N PRO A 13 23.08 -7.76 7.10
CA PRO A 13 21.65 -7.45 7.31
C PRO A 13 21.31 -6.00 7.03
N ARG A 14 22.27 -5.08 7.18
CA ARG A 14 22.11 -3.66 6.83
C ARG A 14 21.93 -3.45 5.33
N LEU A 15 22.70 -4.15 4.48
CA LEU A 15 22.58 -4.03 3.02
C LEU A 15 21.23 -4.57 2.51
N VAL A 16 20.75 -5.67 3.09
CA VAL A 16 19.42 -6.21 2.78
C VAL A 16 18.33 -5.18 3.12
N VAL A 17 18.39 -4.57 4.31
CA VAL A 17 17.42 -3.54 4.73
C VAL A 17 17.46 -2.33 3.80
N VAL A 18 18.64 -1.83 3.47
CA VAL A 18 18.80 -0.68 2.57
C VAL A 18 18.27 -0.98 1.18
N ALA A 19 18.63 -2.12 0.59
CA ALA A 19 18.16 -2.52 -0.74
C ALA A 19 16.63 -2.71 -0.80
N LEU A 20 16.02 -3.30 0.22
CA LEU A 20 14.56 -3.45 0.26
C LEU A 20 13.86 -2.12 0.53
N ALA A 21 14.40 -1.26 1.38
CA ALA A 21 13.83 0.05 1.67
C ALA A 21 13.94 1.00 0.45
N SER A 22 15.09 1.06 -0.25
CA SER A 22 15.23 1.84 -1.47
C SER A 22 14.27 1.37 -2.56
N CYS A 23 14.11 0.05 -2.71
CA CYS A 23 13.13 -0.54 -3.61
C CYS A 23 11.68 -0.12 -3.24
N GLY A 24 11.34 -0.10 -1.95
CA GLY A 24 10.04 0.40 -1.48
C GLY A 24 9.80 1.88 -1.80
N ILE A 25 10.82 2.73 -1.67
CA ILE A 25 10.76 4.15 -2.07
C ILE A 25 10.55 4.26 -3.59
N ALA A 26 11.32 3.52 -4.40
CA ALA A 26 11.21 3.53 -5.84
C ALA A 26 9.79 3.17 -6.32
N VAL A 27 9.21 2.09 -5.78
CA VAL A 27 7.85 1.66 -6.10
C VAL A 27 6.81 2.67 -5.66
N SER A 28 6.93 3.23 -4.46
CA SER A 28 6.00 4.24 -3.96
C SER A 28 6.06 5.53 -4.78
N LEU A 29 7.25 5.94 -5.22
CA LEU A 29 7.46 7.07 -6.11
C LEU A 29 6.74 6.85 -7.44
N MET A 30 6.84 5.63 -8.03
CA MET A 30 6.16 5.32 -9.30
C MET A 30 4.64 5.45 -9.24
N GLN A 31 4.03 5.28 -8.06
CA GLN A 31 2.58 5.43 -7.91
C GLN A 31 2.14 6.89 -8.01
N THR A 32 2.98 7.84 -7.65
CA THR A 32 2.64 9.26 -7.53
C THR A 32 3.10 10.14 -8.70
N ILE A 33 4.11 9.72 -9.47
CA ILE A 33 4.70 10.55 -10.53
C ILE A 33 3.73 10.97 -11.66
N VAL A 34 2.67 10.21 -11.88
CA VAL A 34 1.70 10.49 -12.96
C VAL A 34 0.56 11.40 -12.49
N MET A 35 0.25 11.41 -11.18
CA MET A 35 -0.89 12.17 -10.66
C MET A 35 -0.87 13.66 -11.00
N PRO A 36 0.27 14.36 -10.86
CA PRO A 36 0.32 15.78 -11.17
C PRO A 36 0.15 16.12 -12.66
N LEU A 37 0.51 15.19 -13.54
CA LEU A 37 0.38 15.36 -14.99
C LEU A 37 -1.00 15.00 -15.53
N LEU A 38 -1.89 14.47 -14.70
CA LEU A 38 -3.21 14.02 -15.13
C LEU A 38 -3.99 15.09 -15.90
N PRO A 39 -3.99 16.38 -15.53
CA PRO A 39 -4.65 17.44 -16.30
C PRO A 39 -4.03 17.71 -17.67
N GLU A 40 -2.74 17.43 -17.87
CA GLU A 40 -2.01 17.65 -19.11
C GLU A 40 -2.10 16.46 -20.09
N PHE A 41 -2.32 15.25 -19.61
CA PHE A 41 -2.37 14.05 -20.45
C PHE A 41 -3.43 14.08 -21.58
N PRO A 42 -4.61 14.69 -21.41
CA PRO A 42 -5.52 14.82 -22.55
C PRO A 42 -4.87 15.49 -23.76
N ARG A 43 -4.08 16.53 -23.54
CA ARG A 43 -3.32 17.24 -24.59
C ARG A 43 -2.10 16.44 -25.04
N LEU A 44 -1.32 15.87 -24.11
CA LEU A 44 -0.06 15.17 -24.39
C LEU A 44 -0.29 13.85 -25.17
N LEU A 45 -1.37 13.14 -24.87
CA LEU A 45 -1.70 11.84 -25.48
C LEU A 45 -2.87 11.93 -26.50
N ASN A 46 -3.26 13.15 -26.86
CA ASN A 46 -4.37 13.39 -27.81
C ASN A 46 -5.63 12.58 -27.47
N THR A 47 -6.06 12.64 -26.20
CA THR A 47 -7.16 11.84 -25.66
C THR A 47 -8.13 12.70 -24.83
N THR A 48 -9.19 12.10 -24.30
CA THR A 48 -10.15 12.80 -23.44
C THR A 48 -9.69 12.81 -21.97
N PRO A 49 -10.16 13.77 -21.14
CA PRO A 49 -9.90 13.75 -19.70
C PRO A 49 -10.37 12.45 -19.03
N THR A 50 -11.48 11.90 -19.47
CA THR A 50 -12.02 10.62 -18.99
C THR A 50 -11.06 9.47 -19.29
N ASN A 51 -10.47 9.44 -20.48
CA ASN A 51 -9.47 8.44 -20.83
C ASN A 51 -8.17 8.63 -20.05
N ALA A 52 -7.70 9.88 -19.88
CA ALA A 52 -6.50 10.15 -19.09
C ALA A 52 -6.61 9.62 -17.65
N ALA A 53 -7.78 9.69 -17.02
CA ALA A 53 -8.02 9.13 -15.68
C ALA A 53 -7.76 7.62 -15.61
N TRP A 54 -7.90 6.89 -16.73
CA TRP A 54 -7.57 5.45 -16.77
C TRP A 54 -6.10 5.15 -16.50
N LEU A 55 -5.18 6.08 -16.75
CA LEU A 55 -3.76 5.89 -16.45
C LEU A 55 -3.49 5.68 -14.95
N VAL A 56 -4.29 6.30 -14.09
CA VAL A 56 -4.23 6.07 -12.63
C VAL A 56 -5.02 4.82 -12.27
N THR A 57 -6.23 4.68 -12.80
CA THR A 57 -7.13 3.55 -12.51
C THR A 57 -6.49 2.21 -12.88
N ALA A 58 -5.89 2.09 -14.07
CA ALA A 58 -5.23 0.85 -14.51
C ALA A 58 -4.07 0.44 -13.60
N ASN A 59 -3.26 1.41 -13.14
CA ASN A 59 -2.19 1.14 -12.20
C ASN A 59 -2.71 0.63 -10.84
N LEU A 60 -3.77 1.25 -10.32
CA LEU A 60 -4.36 0.84 -9.04
C LEU A 60 -5.02 -0.54 -9.12
N ILE A 61 -5.78 -0.80 -10.18
CA ILE A 61 -6.43 -2.11 -10.41
C ILE A 61 -5.38 -3.20 -10.58
N ALA A 62 -4.38 -2.98 -11.44
CA ALA A 62 -3.30 -3.95 -11.64
C ALA A 62 -2.55 -4.23 -10.34
N GLY A 63 -2.27 -3.20 -9.54
CA GLY A 63 -1.64 -3.37 -8.24
C GLY A 63 -2.48 -4.17 -7.25
N ALA A 64 -3.77 -3.90 -7.18
CA ALA A 64 -4.69 -4.62 -6.31
C ALA A 64 -4.81 -6.12 -6.68
N VAL A 65 -4.77 -6.43 -7.98
CA VAL A 65 -4.79 -7.81 -8.49
C VAL A 65 -3.45 -8.50 -8.28
N CYS A 66 -2.35 -7.83 -8.64
CA CYS A 66 -1.02 -8.43 -8.59
C CYS A 66 -0.50 -8.63 -7.17
N ALA A 67 -0.83 -7.76 -6.21
CA ALA A 67 -0.29 -7.85 -4.86
C ALA A 67 -0.59 -9.21 -4.18
N PRO A 68 -1.85 -9.69 -4.05
CA PRO A 68 -2.14 -10.98 -3.43
C PRO A 68 -1.59 -12.17 -4.25
N VAL A 69 -1.61 -12.07 -5.58
CA VAL A 69 -1.04 -13.10 -6.47
C VAL A 69 0.47 -13.23 -6.27
N LEU A 70 1.21 -12.11 -6.31
CA LEU A 70 2.66 -12.10 -6.09
C LEU A 70 3.03 -12.52 -4.67
N GLY A 71 2.24 -12.11 -3.67
CA GLY A 71 2.42 -12.55 -2.30
C GLY A 71 2.34 -14.07 -2.18
N ARG A 72 1.31 -14.67 -2.74
CA ARG A 72 1.13 -16.13 -2.72
C ARG A 72 2.20 -16.87 -3.53
N LEU A 73 2.51 -16.39 -4.73
CA LEU A 73 3.59 -16.95 -5.54
C LEU A 73 4.95 -16.81 -4.83
N GLY A 74 5.16 -15.72 -4.08
CA GLY A 74 6.34 -15.50 -3.26
C GLY A 74 6.50 -16.54 -2.16
N ASP A 75 5.42 -16.85 -1.44
CA ASP A 75 5.42 -17.89 -0.41
C ASP A 75 5.63 -19.30 -1.01
N MET A 76 5.19 -19.54 -2.25
CA MET A 76 5.33 -20.86 -2.93
C MET A 76 6.66 -21.04 -3.66
N PHE A 77 7.07 -20.07 -4.46
CA PHE A 77 8.19 -20.23 -5.40
C PHE A 77 9.46 -19.47 -4.99
N GLY A 78 9.36 -18.64 -3.97
CA GLY A 78 10.46 -17.85 -3.43
C GLY A 78 10.18 -16.36 -3.50
N LYS A 79 10.35 -15.70 -2.36
CA LYS A 79 9.98 -14.28 -2.17
C LYS A 79 10.87 -13.35 -2.99
N ARG A 80 12.19 -13.59 -3.00
CA ARG A 80 13.14 -12.83 -3.82
C ARG A 80 12.85 -12.98 -5.31
N ARG A 81 12.55 -14.20 -5.78
CA ARG A 81 12.24 -14.43 -7.20
C ARG A 81 11.02 -13.63 -7.64
N MET A 82 9.96 -13.64 -6.85
CA MET A 82 8.75 -12.89 -7.17
C MET A 82 8.96 -11.38 -7.06
N LEU A 83 9.82 -10.93 -6.15
CA LEU A 83 10.23 -9.53 -6.06
C LEU A 83 10.97 -9.09 -7.34
N LEU A 84 11.90 -9.91 -7.84
CA LEU A 84 12.61 -9.64 -9.10
C LEU A 84 11.66 -9.64 -10.32
N VAL A 85 10.68 -10.55 -10.36
CA VAL A 85 9.65 -10.57 -11.41
C VAL A 85 8.81 -9.28 -11.37
N ALA A 86 8.34 -8.86 -10.19
CA ALA A 86 7.57 -7.63 -10.04
C ALA A 86 8.36 -6.39 -10.50
N LEU A 87 9.64 -6.30 -10.14
CA LEU A 87 10.54 -5.23 -10.59
C LEU A 87 10.80 -5.27 -12.09
N ALA A 88 11.03 -6.45 -12.68
CA ALA A 88 11.23 -6.60 -14.12
C ALA A 88 10.00 -6.17 -14.92
N VAL A 89 8.79 -6.53 -14.46
CA VAL A 89 7.52 -6.11 -15.08
C VAL A 89 7.36 -4.58 -14.96
N MET A 90 7.69 -3.99 -13.81
CA MET A 90 7.68 -2.54 -13.61
C MET A 90 8.66 -1.83 -14.54
N VAL A 91 9.88 -2.35 -14.69
CA VAL A 91 10.89 -1.79 -15.60
C VAL A 91 10.40 -1.85 -17.05
N ALA A 92 9.85 -2.98 -17.48
CA ALA A 92 9.28 -3.13 -18.82
C ALA A 92 8.16 -2.10 -19.07
N GLY A 93 7.24 -1.94 -18.12
CA GLY A 93 6.20 -0.90 -18.19
C GLY A 93 6.79 0.51 -18.25
N SER A 94 7.81 0.79 -17.44
CA SER A 94 8.48 2.10 -17.44
C SER A 94 9.20 2.38 -18.76
N MET A 95 9.85 1.39 -19.37
CA MET A 95 10.45 1.52 -20.70
C MET A 95 9.41 1.81 -21.78
N LEU A 96 8.27 1.09 -21.76
CA LEU A 96 7.18 1.34 -22.70
C LEU A 96 6.65 2.77 -22.60
N GLY A 97 6.39 3.26 -21.39
CA GLY A 97 5.90 4.62 -21.18
C GLY A 97 6.94 5.71 -21.50
N ALA A 98 8.24 5.38 -21.47
CA ALA A 98 9.31 6.32 -21.81
C ALA A 98 9.48 6.57 -23.30
N VAL A 99 8.98 5.68 -24.16
CA VAL A 99 9.23 5.73 -25.62
C VAL A 99 7.97 5.95 -26.46
N SER A 100 6.79 6.11 -25.86
CA SER A 100 5.52 6.15 -26.60
C SER A 100 4.63 7.31 -26.19
N ASP A 101 4.06 7.98 -27.18
CA ASP A 101 2.98 8.98 -27.04
C ASP A 101 1.58 8.38 -27.29
N ASP A 102 1.48 7.09 -27.59
CA ASP A 102 0.20 6.42 -27.78
C ASP A 102 -0.48 6.13 -26.43
N PHE A 103 -1.74 6.56 -26.30
CA PHE A 103 -2.52 6.40 -25.08
C PHE A 103 -2.61 4.94 -24.61
N LEU A 104 -2.85 3.99 -25.53
CA LEU A 104 -3.02 2.58 -25.16
C LEU A 104 -1.70 1.97 -24.69
N VAL A 105 -0.59 2.34 -25.31
CA VAL A 105 0.75 1.89 -24.88
C VAL A 105 1.07 2.43 -23.49
N VAL A 106 0.81 3.70 -23.21
CA VAL A 106 1.01 4.31 -21.89
C VAL A 106 0.05 3.70 -20.87
N LEU A 107 -1.18 3.36 -21.24
CA LEU A 107 -2.14 2.66 -20.38
C LEU A 107 -1.61 1.27 -19.98
N VAL A 108 -1.10 0.49 -20.93
CA VAL A 108 -0.46 -0.81 -20.66
C VAL A 108 0.78 -0.63 -19.79
N ALA A 109 1.61 0.38 -20.07
CA ALA A 109 2.77 0.73 -19.25
C ALA A 109 2.37 0.96 -17.78
N ARG A 110 1.30 1.70 -17.53
CA ARG A 110 0.73 1.95 -16.20
C ARG A 110 0.21 0.69 -15.52
N ALA A 111 -0.47 -0.18 -16.26
CA ALA A 111 -0.91 -1.47 -15.74
C ALA A 111 0.27 -2.36 -15.34
N LEU A 112 1.34 -2.43 -16.16
CA LEU A 112 2.56 -3.16 -15.82
C LEU A 112 3.26 -2.58 -14.58
N GLN A 113 3.35 -1.24 -14.46
CA GLN A 113 3.91 -0.60 -13.26
C GLN A 113 3.12 -0.94 -12.00
N GLY A 114 1.79 -1.14 -12.11
CA GLY A 114 0.94 -1.55 -11.00
C GLY A 114 1.35 -2.87 -10.36
N ALA A 115 1.92 -3.80 -11.13
CA ALA A 115 2.42 -5.08 -10.58
C ALA A 115 3.45 -4.90 -9.45
N ALA A 116 4.20 -3.78 -9.45
CA ALA A 116 5.16 -3.47 -8.39
C ALA A 116 4.54 -3.24 -7.00
N MET A 117 3.22 -3.08 -6.87
CA MET A 117 2.57 -2.95 -5.54
C MET A 117 2.80 -4.16 -4.63
N GLY A 118 3.11 -5.33 -5.19
CA GLY A 118 3.50 -6.52 -4.42
C GLY A 118 4.91 -6.45 -3.79
N VAL A 119 5.74 -5.49 -4.19
CA VAL A 119 7.14 -5.36 -3.72
C VAL A 119 7.21 -5.09 -2.22
N VAL A 120 6.39 -4.18 -1.70
CA VAL A 120 6.42 -3.81 -0.27
C VAL A 120 6.05 -5.00 0.64
N PRO A 121 4.92 -5.71 0.44
CA PRO A 121 4.60 -6.87 1.27
C PRO A 121 5.61 -8.03 1.12
N LEU A 122 6.16 -8.25 -0.07
CA LEU A 122 7.24 -9.23 -0.27
C LEU A 122 8.51 -8.81 0.50
N GLY A 123 8.89 -7.53 0.42
CA GLY A 123 10.04 -6.99 1.14
C GLY A 123 9.91 -7.12 2.66
N ILE A 124 8.72 -6.84 3.21
CA ILE A 124 8.40 -7.04 4.63
C ILE A 124 8.57 -8.53 5.01
N SER A 125 8.11 -9.43 4.16
CA SER A 125 8.21 -10.87 4.40
C SER A 125 9.65 -11.38 4.32
N ILE A 126 10.45 -10.86 3.39
CA ILE A 126 11.89 -11.16 3.30
C ILE A 126 12.62 -10.64 4.54
N MET A 127 12.31 -9.42 5.01
CA MET A 127 12.91 -8.88 6.23
C MET A 127 12.60 -9.72 7.46
N ARG A 128 11.41 -10.32 7.54
CA ARG A 128 11.06 -11.25 8.62
C ARG A 128 11.90 -12.53 8.59
N ASP A 129 12.18 -13.04 7.39
CA ASP A 129 12.89 -14.33 7.23
C ASP A 129 14.41 -14.18 7.39
N GLU A 130 14.96 -13.02 7.00
CA GLU A 130 16.41 -12.83 6.85
C GLU A 130 17.05 -11.99 7.96
N LEU A 131 16.27 -11.22 8.71
CA LEU A 131 16.82 -10.35 9.75
C LEU A 131 16.83 -11.05 11.12
N PRO A 132 17.85 -10.78 11.96
CA PRO A 132 17.82 -11.12 13.37
C PRO A 132 16.57 -10.55 14.04
N GLU A 133 16.00 -11.27 15.00
CA GLU A 133 14.72 -10.95 15.65
C GLU A 133 14.68 -9.51 16.19
N GLU A 134 15.79 -9.02 16.76
CA GLU A 134 15.90 -7.67 17.29
C GLU A 134 15.79 -6.57 16.21
N LYS A 135 16.10 -6.90 14.93
CA LYS A 135 16.09 -5.97 13.80
C LYS A 135 14.85 -6.06 12.93
N VAL A 136 14.08 -7.14 13.05
CA VAL A 136 12.86 -7.35 12.24
C VAL A 136 11.90 -6.17 12.40
N GLY A 137 11.60 -5.75 13.63
CA GLY A 137 10.69 -4.65 13.89
C GLY A 137 11.13 -3.32 13.27
N SER A 138 12.44 -3.01 13.30
CA SER A 138 12.99 -1.79 12.70
C SER A 138 12.99 -1.85 11.16
N GLY A 139 13.30 -3.01 10.61
CA GLY A 139 13.23 -3.23 9.15
C GLY A 139 11.81 -3.05 8.62
N ILE A 140 10.83 -3.65 9.28
CA ILE A 140 9.40 -3.53 8.91
C ILE A 140 8.91 -2.08 9.02
N ALA A 141 9.24 -1.39 10.11
CA ALA A 141 8.87 0.01 10.28
C ALA A 141 9.49 0.91 9.21
N LEU A 142 10.75 0.68 8.86
CA LEU A 142 11.42 1.39 7.77
C LEU A 142 10.76 1.08 6.42
N MET A 143 10.53 -0.19 6.09
CA MET A 143 9.88 -0.59 4.83
C MET A 143 8.47 0.00 4.71
N SER A 144 7.70 0.03 5.80
CA SER A 144 6.37 0.64 5.81
C SER A 144 6.42 2.17 5.62
N SER A 145 7.45 2.84 6.14
CA SER A 145 7.61 4.29 5.99
C SER A 145 8.01 4.72 4.58
N THR A 146 8.55 3.80 3.76
CA THR A 146 8.88 4.08 2.35
C THR A 146 7.66 4.46 1.51
N LEU A 147 6.47 3.98 1.90
CA LEU A 147 5.21 4.31 1.22
C LEU A 147 4.92 5.81 1.25
N GLY A 148 5.11 6.46 2.39
CA GLY A 148 4.94 7.91 2.50
C GLY A 148 6.09 8.71 1.90
N ALA A 149 7.32 8.23 2.09
CA ALA A 149 8.51 8.88 1.58
C ALA A 149 8.52 8.96 0.05
N GLY A 150 8.25 7.85 -0.62
CA GLY A 150 8.19 7.81 -2.07
C GLY A 150 7.07 8.71 -2.62
N GLY A 151 5.89 8.71 -1.97
CA GLY A 151 4.80 9.62 -2.33
C GLY A 151 5.17 11.10 -2.19
N ALA A 152 5.85 11.46 -1.11
CA ALA A 152 6.26 12.83 -0.86
C ALA A 152 7.39 13.31 -1.80
N ILE A 153 8.31 12.43 -2.17
CA ILE A 153 9.40 12.74 -3.13
C ILE A 153 8.86 12.80 -4.57
N GLY A 154 7.89 11.94 -4.90
CA GLY A 154 7.35 11.83 -6.25
C GLY A 154 6.72 13.11 -6.77
N LEU A 155 5.96 13.83 -5.93
CA LEU A 155 5.28 15.04 -6.35
C LEU A 155 6.22 16.18 -6.76
N PRO A 156 7.20 16.60 -5.94
CA PRO A 156 8.14 17.65 -6.35
C PRO A 156 9.02 17.22 -7.52
N LEU A 157 9.42 15.94 -7.57
CA LEU A 157 10.19 15.42 -8.70
C LEU A 157 9.40 15.53 -10.01
N THR A 158 8.12 15.15 -9.97
CA THR A 158 7.23 15.29 -11.13
C THR A 158 7.06 16.74 -11.53
N GLY A 159 6.90 17.66 -10.56
CA GLY A 159 6.79 19.09 -10.82
C GLY A 159 8.03 19.63 -11.55
N VAL A 160 9.23 19.35 -11.03
CA VAL A 160 10.49 19.78 -11.66
C VAL A 160 10.64 19.22 -13.07
N VAL A 161 10.32 17.94 -13.29
CA VAL A 161 10.41 17.34 -14.63
C VAL A 161 9.34 17.91 -15.56
N ALA A 162 8.09 18.06 -15.11
CA ALA A 162 7.01 18.58 -15.93
C ALA A 162 7.22 20.05 -16.35
N GLU A 163 7.85 20.86 -15.49
CA GLU A 163 8.12 22.27 -15.76
C GLU A 163 9.35 22.50 -16.66
N ASN A 164 10.31 21.56 -16.72
CA ASN A 164 11.61 21.77 -17.37
C ASN A 164 11.98 20.76 -18.45
N LEU A 165 11.36 19.59 -18.46
CA LEU A 165 11.70 18.45 -19.32
C LEU A 165 10.46 17.81 -19.95
N SER A 166 10.64 16.89 -20.89
CA SER A 166 9.56 16.06 -21.38
C SER A 166 9.08 15.09 -20.30
N TRP A 167 7.77 14.87 -20.21
CA TRP A 167 7.15 13.92 -19.29
C TRP A 167 7.68 12.48 -19.43
N HIS A 168 8.22 12.10 -20.59
CA HIS A 168 8.86 10.80 -20.81
C HIS A 168 10.02 10.53 -19.84
N TRP A 169 10.71 11.58 -19.40
CA TRP A 169 11.80 11.44 -18.42
C TRP A 169 11.33 10.89 -17.06
N LEU A 170 10.06 11.05 -16.72
CA LEU A 170 9.50 10.42 -15.52
C LEU A 170 9.49 8.89 -15.66
N PHE A 171 9.07 8.39 -16.81
CA PHE A 171 9.09 6.96 -17.10
C PHE A 171 10.52 6.45 -17.34
N GLY A 172 11.36 7.21 -18.05
CA GLY A 172 12.77 6.87 -18.26
C GLY A 172 13.55 6.79 -16.96
N GLY A 173 13.42 7.79 -16.10
CA GLY A 173 14.01 7.79 -14.76
C GLY A 173 13.52 6.63 -13.90
N ALA A 174 12.22 6.32 -13.99
CA ALA A 174 11.62 5.16 -13.37
C ALA A 174 12.24 3.84 -13.84
N ALA A 175 12.47 3.71 -15.15
CA ALA A 175 13.11 2.52 -15.73
C ALA A 175 14.54 2.36 -15.22
N VAL A 176 15.34 3.44 -15.24
CA VAL A 176 16.73 3.43 -14.74
C VAL A 176 16.77 3.04 -13.27
N LEU A 177 15.94 3.71 -12.43
CA LEU A 177 15.86 3.39 -11.01
C LEU A 177 15.45 1.94 -10.79
N GLY A 178 14.43 1.45 -11.53
CA GLY A 178 13.98 0.07 -11.45
C GLY A 178 15.06 -0.95 -11.83
N VAL A 179 15.88 -0.66 -12.83
CA VAL A 179 17.04 -1.52 -13.20
C VAL A 179 18.07 -1.53 -12.09
N VAL A 180 18.38 -0.37 -11.50
CA VAL A 180 19.31 -0.29 -10.35
C VAL A 180 18.82 -1.14 -9.18
N GLU A 181 17.51 -1.02 -8.84
CA GLU A 181 16.89 -1.81 -7.77
C GLU A 181 16.88 -3.31 -8.10
N LEU A 182 16.57 -3.68 -9.34
CA LEU A 182 16.60 -5.08 -9.79
C LEU A 182 17.98 -5.70 -9.60
N VAL A 183 19.05 -4.98 -9.99
CA VAL A 183 20.43 -5.41 -9.80
C VAL A 183 20.81 -5.47 -8.31
N ALA A 184 20.40 -4.46 -7.53
CA ALA A 184 20.65 -4.43 -6.09
C ALA A 184 19.97 -5.62 -5.37
N ILE A 185 18.70 -5.88 -5.63
CA ILE A 185 17.98 -7.02 -5.06
C ILE A 185 18.60 -8.35 -5.50
N TRP A 186 18.95 -8.47 -6.79
CA TRP A 186 19.58 -9.68 -7.31
C TRP A 186 20.93 -10.00 -6.64
N ARG A 187 21.72 -8.98 -6.31
CA ARG A 187 23.04 -9.16 -5.70
C ARG A 187 23.04 -9.25 -4.19
N LEU A 188 22.18 -8.46 -3.53
CA LEU A 188 22.25 -8.21 -2.08
C LEU A 188 21.23 -9.00 -1.26
N VAL A 189 20.10 -9.39 -1.85
CA VAL A 189 19.04 -10.06 -1.11
C VAL A 189 19.12 -11.57 -1.33
N PRO A 190 19.29 -12.39 -0.29
CA PRO A 190 19.26 -13.86 -0.40
C PRO A 190 17.83 -14.36 -0.68
N GLU A 191 17.71 -15.57 -1.19
CA GLU A 191 16.41 -16.22 -1.34
C GLU A 191 15.97 -16.81 0.00
N SER A 192 14.74 -16.53 0.42
CA SER A 192 14.18 -17.07 1.66
C SER A 192 14.07 -18.61 1.58
N PRO A 193 14.54 -19.34 2.61
CA PRO A 193 14.39 -20.78 2.71
C PRO A 193 12.95 -21.22 3.01
N VAL A 194 12.12 -20.30 3.53
CA VAL A 194 10.74 -20.59 3.93
C VAL A 194 9.82 -20.58 2.71
N ARG A 195 9.26 -21.74 2.39
CA ARG A 195 8.33 -21.92 1.25
C ARG A 195 7.13 -22.74 1.66
N THR A 196 5.97 -22.44 1.04
CA THR A 196 4.80 -23.33 1.09
C THR A 196 4.82 -24.27 -0.09
N GLY A 197 4.54 -25.55 0.15
CA GLY A 197 4.32 -26.53 -0.93
C GLY A 197 2.93 -26.38 -1.56
N GLY A 198 2.60 -27.26 -2.53
CA GLY A 198 1.28 -27.36 -3.13
C GLY A 198 1.19 -26.77 -4.54
N ARG A 199 -0.03 -26.71 -5.11
CA ARG A 199 -0.32 -26.14 -6.43
C ARG A 199 -0.98 -24.77 -6.27
N PHE A 200 -0.61 -23.84 -7.14
CA PHE A 200 -1.21 -22.51 -7.19
C PHE A 200 -2.70 -22.59 -7.58
N ASP A 201 -3.54 -21.88 -6.86
CA ASP A 201 -4.96 -21.81 -7.13
C ASP A 201 -5.29 -20.71 -8.15
N LEU A 202 -5.26 -21.10 -9.44
CA LEU A 202 -5.56 -20.19 -10.53
C LEU A 202 -7.03 -19.74 -10.50
N ILE A 203 -7.97 -20.62 -10.10
CA ILE A 203 -9.40 -20.30 -10.04
C ILE A 203 -9.65 -19.27 -8.95
N GLY A 204 -9.08 -19.46 -7.77
CA GLY A 204 -9.14 -18.48 -6.68
C GLY A 204 -8.52 -17.15 -7.07
N ALA A 205 -7.39 -17.16 -7.78
CA ALA A 205 -6.72 -15.96 -8.26
C ALA A 205 -7.57 -15.18 -9.27
N VAL A 206 -8.17 -15.85 -10.25
CA VAL A 206 -9.06 -15.22 -11.24
C VAL A 206 -10.34 -14.70 -10.58
N GLY A 207 -10.94 -15.46 -9.66
CA GLY A 207 -12.15 -15.05 -8.94
C GLY A 207 -11.91 -13.79 -8.10
N LEU A 208 -10.85 -13.79 -7.27
CA LEU A 208 -10.49 -12.60 -6.49
C LEU A 208 -10.17 -11.40 -7.39
N SER A 209 -9.41 -11.63 -8.46
CA SER A 209 -9.05 -10.57 -9.42
C SER A 209 -10.29 -9.95 -10.08
N ALA A 210 -11.23 -10.76 -10.55
CA ALA A 210 -12.46 -10.29 -11.16
C ALA A 210 -13.32 -9.49 -10.16
N ALA A 211 -13.46 -9.96 -8.93
CA ALA A 211 -14.17 -9.24 -7.89
C ALA A 211 -13.54 -7.88 -7.58
N LEU A 212 -12.20 -7.83 -7.48
CA LEU A 212 -11.44 -6.60 -7.21
C LEU A 212 -11.51 -5.61 -8.39
N VAL A 213 -11.39 -6.11 -9.62
CA VAL A 213 -11.54 -5.26 -10.82
C VAL A 213 -12.92 -4.62 -10.83
N CYS A 214 -13.99 -5.39 -10.65
CA CYS A 214 -15.35 -4.85 -10.59
C CYS A 214 -15.52 -3.82 -9.47
N LEU A 215 -15.03 -4.13 -8.25
CA LEU A 215 -15.12 -3.22 -7.10
C LEU A 215 -14.39 -1.90 -7.34
N LEU A 216 -13.10 -1.99 -7.70
CA LEU A 216 -12.27 -0.81 -7.87
C LEU A 216 -12.70 0.03 -9.07
N LEU A 217 -13.16 -0.63 -10.14
CA LEU A 217 -13.72 0.06 -11.29
C LEU A 217 -15.00 0.83 -10.91
N ALA A 218 -15.90 0.20 -10.16
CA ALA A 218 -17.10 0.87 -9.66
C ALA A 218 -16.76 2.09 -8.78
N VAL A 219 -15.80 1.94 -7.87
CA VAL A 219 -15.36 3.02 -6.97
C VAL A 219 -14.65 4.14 -7.73
N THR A 220 -13.76 3.84 -8.66
CA THR A 220 -12.97 4.85 -9.37
C THR A 220 -13.76 5.58 -10.45
N GLN A 221 -14.72 4.90 -11.09
CA GLN A 221 -15.54 5.46 -12.17
C GLN A 221 -16.92 5.97 -11.72
N GLY A 222 -17.25 5.79 -10.44
CA GLY A 222 -18.55 6.19 -9.89
C GLY A 222 -18.95 7.64 -10.17
N ASN A 223 -18.00 8.58 -10.06
CA ASN A 223 -18.25 9.99 -10.37
C ASN A 223 -18.40 10.24 -11.89
N GLY A 224 -17.63 9.55 -12.73
CA GLY A 224 -17.66 9.75 -14.17
C GLY A 224 -18.88 9.11 -14.86
N TRP A 225 -19.26 7.91 -14.42
CA TRP A 225 -20.39 7.17 -14.99
C TRP A 225 -21.71 7.36 -14.24
N GLY A 226 -21.65 8.01 -13.07
CA GLY A 226 -22.79 8.23 -12.16
C GLY A 226 -23.00 7.06 -11.20
N TRP A 227 -23.04 7.36 -9.90
CA TRP A 227 -23.14 6.35 -8.82
C TRP A 227 -24.39 5.49 -8.91
N THR A 228 -25.48 5.99 -9.49
CA THR A 228 -26.75 5.30 -9.66
C THR A 228 -26.92 4.68 -11.05
N SER A 229 -25.91 4.78 -11.92
CA SER A 229 -26.00 4.20 -13.26
C SER A 229 -26.09 2.67 -13.20
N PRO A 230 -26.80 2.04 -14.16
CA PRO A 230 -26.88 0.57 -14.25
C PRO A 230 -25.49 -0.09 -14.34
N ALA A 231 -24.51 0.58 -14.98
CA ALA A 231 -23.15 0.08 -15.09
C ALA A 231 -22.46 0.00 -13.73
N ILE A 232 -22.51 1.07 -12.91
CA ILE A 232 -21.89 1.11 -11.57
C ILE A 232 -22.61 0.15 -10.62
N LEU A 233 -23.94 0.13 -10.62
CA LEU A 233 -24.72 -0.81 -9.81
C LEU A 233 -24.45 -2.26 -10.22
N GLY A 234 -24.34 -2.53 -11.53
CA GLY A 234 -23.97 -3.84 -12.05
C GLY A 234 -22.57 -4.27 -11.65
N LEU A 235 -21.59 -3.35 -11.64
CA LEU A 235 -20.23 -3.62 -11.16
C LEU A 235 -20.20 -3.92 -9.65
N PHE A 236 -20.92 -3.17 -8.82
CA PHE A 236 -21.04 -3.47 -7.39
C PHE A 236 -21.73 -4.80 -7.14
N GLY A 237 -22.86 -5.05 -7.80
CA GLY A 237 -23.59 -6.32 -7.70
C GLY A 237 -22.75 -7.50 -8.19
N GLY A 238 -22.09 -7.36 -9.34
CA GLY A 238 -21.17 -8.34 -9.89
C GLY A 238 -19.98 -8.62 -8.97
N SER A 239 -19.35 -7.57 -8.43
CA SER A 239 -18.29 -7.71 -7.44
C SER A 239 -18.74 -8.51 -6.23
N MET A 240 -19.90 -8.16 -5.66
CA MET A 240 -20.46 -8.86 -4.49
C MET A 240 -20.73 -10.33 -4.77
N LEU A 241 -21.36 -10.64 -5.91
CA LEU A 241 -21.65 -12.02 -6.31
C LEU A 241 -20.38 -12.83 -6.53
N VAL A 242 -19.37 -12.25 -7.20
CA VAL A 242 -18.08 -12.91 -7.43
C VAL A 242 -17.32 -13.09 -6.12
N PHE A 243 -17.30 -12.11 -5.21
CA PHE A 243 -16.70 -12.25 -3.88
C PHE A 243 -17.35 -13.34 -3.06
N LEU A 244 -18.69 -13.43 -3.07
CA LEU A 244 -19.42 -14.50 -2.35
C LEU A 244 -19.11 -15.87 -2.96
N GLY A 245 -19.18 -16.01 -4.29
CA GLY A 245 -18.85 -17.25 -4.99
C GLY A 245 -17.41 -17.69 -4.76
N TRP A 246 -16.47 -16.74 -4.85
CA TRP A 246 -15.05 -16.96 -4.55
C TRP A 246 -14.85 -17.36 -3.08
N GLY A 247 -15.49 -16.69 -2.15
CA GLY A 247 -15.40 -17.01 -0.72
C GLY A 247 -15.90 -18.42 -0.41
N VAL A 248 -17.02 -18.82 -0.99
CA VAL A 248 -17.56 -20.19 -0.86
C VAL A 248 -16.59 -21.21 -1.48
N TYR A 249 -16.02 -20.90 -2.65
CA TYR A 249 -15.03 -21.75 -3.30
C TYR A 249 -13.79 -21.95 -2.41
N GLU A 250 -13.19 -20.87 -1.90
CA GLU A 250 -11.99 -20.91 -1.03
C GLU A 250 -12.25 -21.69 0.28
N LEU A 251 -13.43 -21.53 0.87
CA LEU A 251 -13.80 -22.24 2.09
C LEU A 251 -14.02 -23.75 1.86
N ARG A 252 -14.40 -24.16 0.65
CA ARG A 252 -14.63 -25.55 0.26
C ARG A 252 -13.38 -26.27 -0.22
N LEU A 253 -12.26 -25.56 -0.48
CA LEU A 253 -10.99 -26.18 -0.88
C LEU A 253 -10.51 -27.17 0.21
N PRO A 254 -10.30 -28.48 -0.16
CA PRO A 254 -9.87 -29.47 0.80
C PRO A 254 -8.43 -29.22 1.23
N ARG A 255 -8.21 -29.13 2.53
CA ARG A 255 -6.89 -29.10 3.18
C ARG A 255 -6.49 -30.52 3.54
N ARG A 256 -5.58 -31.14 2.80
CA ARG A 256 -4.92 -32.36 3.23
C ARG A 256 -3.47 -32.05 3.63
N ALA A 257 -3.10 -32.45 4.82
CA ALA A 257 -1.71 -32.52 5.25
C ALA A 257 -1.03 -33.57 4.35
N GLY A 258 -0.20 -33.12 3.41
CA GLY A 258 0.52 -34.00 2.48
C GLY A 258 0.42 -33.56 1.02
N GLY A 259 1.21 -32.63 0.65
CA GLY A 259 1.97 -32.44 -0.60
C GLY A 259 1.28 -32.29 -1.95
N SER A 260 -0.01 -32.56 -2.16
CA SER A 260 -0.60 -32.65 -3.51
C SER A 260 -1.88 -31.84 -3.76
N THR A 261 -2.34 -31.05 -2.81
CA THR A 261 -3.59 -30.29 -2.93
C THR A 261 -3.37 -28.82 -3.30
N ARG A 262 -4.31 -28.25 -4.07
CA ARG A 262 -4.37 -26.81 -4.31
C ARG A 262 -4.45 -26.08 -2.96
N GLN A 263 -3.55 -25.12 -2.78
CA GLN A 263 -3.59 -24.27 -1.60
C GLN A 263 -4.35 -22.99 -1.93
N PRO A 264 -5.24 -22.51 -1.04
CA PRO A 264 -6.04 -21.31 -1.28
C PRO A 264 -5.14 -20.11 -1.57
N LEU A 265 -5.58 -19.22 -2.46
CA LEU A 265 -4.87 -17.97 -2.74
C LEU A 265 -4.79 -17.11 -1.47
N VAL A 266 -5.92 -17.01 -0.77
CA VAL A 266 -6.04 -16.34 0.52
C VAL A 266 -6.72 -17.31 1.48
N ASP A 267 -6.03 -17.66 2.56
CA ASP A 267 -6.67 -18.45 3.61
C ASP A 267 -7.72 -17.63 4.35
N LEU A 268 -8.99 -17.78 3.95
CA LEU A 268 -10.11 -17.07 4.55
C LEU A 268 -10.30 -17.40 6.03
N ARG A 269 -9.93 -18.62 6.47
CA ARG A 269 -10.02 -18.98 7.89
C ARG A 269 -8.97 -18.27 8.73
N VAL A 270 -7.75 -18.12 8.20
CA VAL A 270 -6.71 -17.31 8.83
C VAL A 270 -7.08 -15.83 8.78
N SER A 271 -7.61 -15.37 7.64
CA SER A 271 -8.06 -13.98 7.45
C SER A 271 -9.26 -13.61 8.33
N ALA A 272 -10.12 -14.58 8.66
CA ALA A 272 -11.27 -14.42 9.56
C ALA A 272 -10.89 -14.46 11.05
N ARG A 273 -9.63 -14.80 11.40
CA ARG A 273 -9.19 -14.68 12.79
C ARG A 273 -9.36 -13.23 13.25
N PRO A 274 -9.94 -12.99 14.44
CA PRO A 274 -10.26 -11.63 14.89
C PRO A 274 -9.09 -10.66 14.79
N GLN A 275 -7.88 -11.11 15.10
CA GLN A 275 -6.69 -10.28 15.01
C GLN A 275 -6.38 -9.86 13.57
N VAL A 276 -6.44 -10.77 12.59
CA VAL A 276 -6.15 -10.46 11.18
C VAL A 276 -7.27 -9.63 10.57
N LEU A 277 -8.53 -10.03 10.82
CA LEU A 277 -9.70 -9.32 10.30
C LEU A 277 -9.77 -7.88 10.80
N LEU A 278 -9.68 -7.67 12.11
CA LEU A 278 -9.73 -6.34 12.70
C LEU A 278 -8.53 -5.48 12.26
N THR A 279 -7.34 -6.10 12.10
CA THR A 279 -6.17 -5.38 11.56
C THR A 279 -6.39 -4.95 10.11
N ASN A 280 -7.00 -5.78 9.26
CA ASN A 280 -7.31 -5.42 7.88
C ASN A 280 -8.40 -4.34 7.79
N ILE A 281 -9.45 -4.40 8.62
CA ILE A 281 -10.47 -3.35 8.71
C ILE A 281 -9.81 -2.03 9.18
N ALA A 282 -8.99 -2.07 10.21
CA ALA A 282 -8.25 -0.90 10.68
C ALA A 282 -7.33 -0.33 9.58
N SER A 283 -6.74 -1.18 8.73
CA SER A 283 -5.90 -0.75 7.60
C SER A 283 -6.68 -0.03 6.50
N VAL A 284 -7.92 -0.45 6.21
CA VAL A 284 -8.82 0.29 5.30
C VAL A 284 -9.06 1.69 5.83
N LEU A 285 -9.43 1.81 7.11
CA LEU A 285 -9.77 3.09 7.74
C LEU A 285 -8.56 4.03 7.87
N ILE A 286 -7.37 3.51 8.21
CA ILE A 286 -6.14 4.31 8.26
C ILE A 286 -5.69 4.72 6.86
N GLY A 287 -5.81 3.83 5.86
CA GLY A 287 -5.55 4.17 4.47
C GLY A 287 -6.41 5.31 3.98
N PHE A 288 -7.71 5.28 4.31
CA PHE A 288 -8.65 6.37 4.05
C PHE A 288 -8.21 7.68 4.73
N ALA A 289 -7.99 7.65 6.04
CA ALA A 289 -7.68 8.85 6.84
C ALA A 289 -6.36 9.54 6.44
N MET A 290 -5.32 8.76 6.13
CA MET A 290 -4.05 9.29 5.66
C MET A 290 -4.19 9.91 4.27
N PHE A 291 -4.88 9.22 3.35
CA PHE A 291 -5.01 9.68 1.98
C PHE A 291 -5.86 10.95 1.87
N THR A 292 -6.86 11.11 2.76
CA THR A 292 -7.62 12.35 2.94
C THR A 292 -6.70 13.55 3.12
N SER A 293 -5.80 13.49 4.11
CA SER A 293 -4.90 14.59 4.43
C SER A 293 -3.96 14.92 3.26
N PHE A 294 -3.42 13.89 2.62
CA PHE A 294 -2.47 14.05 1.53
C PHE A 294 -3.13 14.65 0.27
N MET A 295 -4.25 14.05 -0.18
CA MET A 295 -4.94 14.45 -1.41
C MET A 295 -5.54 15.85 -1.31
N VAL A 296 -6.23 16.14 -0.21
CA VAL A 296 -6.87 17.46 -0.01
C VAL A 296 -5.83 18.58 0.17
N SER A 297 -4.73 18.30 0.88
CA SER A 297 -3.67 19.31 1.04
C SER A 297 -3.01 19.64 -0.31
N ALA A 298 -2.79 18.67 -1.18
CA ALA A 298 -2.27 18.90 -2.52
C ALA A 298 -3.20 19.79 -3.36
N GLN A 299 -4.52 19.59 -3.24
CA GLN A 299 -5.53 20.43 -3.92
C GLN A 299 -5.54 21.87 -3.37
N ILE A 300 -5.49 22.04 -2.04
CA ILE A 300 -5.47 23.34 -1.39
C ILE A 300 -4.21 24.13 -1.76
N PHE A 301 -3.03 23.49 -1.84
CA PHE A 301 -1.80 24.18 -2.24
C PHE A 301 -1.87 24.75 -3.66
N GLN A 302 -2.55 24.07 -4.58
CA GLN A 302 -2.66 24.47 -5.97
C GLN A 302 -3.87 25.34 -6.26
N ALA A 303 -4.89 25.37 -5.40
CA ALA A 303 -6.09 26.18 -5.57
C ALA A 303 -5.71 27.67 -5.64
N PRO A 304 -6.38 28.47 -6.50
CA PRO A 304 -6.14 29.91 -6.62
C PRO A 304 -6.29 30.64 -5.29
N THR A 305 -5.48 31.69 -5.07
CA THR A 305 -5.54 32.55 -3.85
C THR A 305 -6.89 33.22 -3.68
N ASP A 306 -7.55 33.56 -4.78
CA ASP A 306 -8.87 34.21 -4.80
C ASP A 306 -9.99 33.31 -4.23
N SER A 307 -9.72 32.01 -4.07
CA SER A 307 -10.64 31.09 -3.40
C SER A 307 -10.79 31.35 -1.89
N GLY A 308 -9.89 32.13 -1.29
CA GLY A 308 -9.83 32.42 0.14
C GLY A 308 -9.25 31.33 1.01
N TYR A 309 -8.93 30.15 0.44
CA TYR A 309 -8.28 29.02 1.12
C TYR A 309 -7.07 28.46 0.37
N GLY A 310 -6.95 28.74 -0.92
CA GLY A 310 -5.88 28.28 -1.79
C GLY A 310 -4.59 29.08 -1.65
N PHE A 311 -3.47 28.47 -2.01
CA PHE A 311 -2.15 29.11 -1.96
C PHE A 311 -1.59 29.46 -3.35
N GLY A 312 -2.24 29.08 -4.44
CA GLY A 312 -1.81 29.39 -5.82
C GLY A 312 -0.41 28.83 -6.15
N MET A 313 -0.01 27.75 -5.50
CA MET A 313 1.33 27.19 -5.68
C MET A 313 1.46 26.45 -7.01
N SER A 314 2.65 26.57 -7.65
CA SER A 314 3.01 25.69 -8.74
C SER A 314 3.11 24.23 -8.25
N LEU A 315 3.11 23.31 -9.18
CA LEU A 315 3.18 21.88 -8.90
C LEU A 315 4.42 21.52 -8.08
N THR A 316 5.58 22.08 -8.44
CA THR A 316 6.86 21.91 -7.74
C THR A 316 6.77 22.43 -6.30
N ARG A 317 6.24 23.65 -6.09
CA ARG A 317 6.12 24.22 -4.75
C ARG A 317 5.12 23.45 -3.87
N SER A 318 4.01 22.99 -4.43
CA SER A 318 3.05 22.11 -3.76
C SER A 318 3.70 20.80 -3.31
N GLY A 319 4.48 20.18 -4.20
CA GLY A 319 5.26 18.99 -3.87
C GLY A 319 6.29 19.22 -2.76
N MET A 320 7.02 20.35 -2.80
CA MET A 320 7.98 20.72 -1.75
C MET A 320 7.29 20.94 -0.40
N ALA A 321 6.08 21.49 -0.38
CA ALA A 321 5.29 21.66 0.84
C ALA A 321 4.81 20.33 1.47
N LEU A 322 4.74 19.26 0.68
CA LEU A 322 4.43 17.90 1.14
C LEU A 322 5.65 17.09 1.60
N LEU A 323 6.88 17.49 1.19
CA LEU A 323 8.13 16.79 1.55
C LEU A 323 8.33 16.60 3.06
N PRO A 324 8.06 17.59 3.94
CA PRO A 324 8.21 17.42 5.38
C PRO A 324 7.43 16.21 5.91
N GLY A 325 6.26 15.93 5.35
CA GLY A 325 5.46 14.75 5.71
C GLY A 325 6.22 13.44 5.43
N GLY A 326 6.75 13.26 4.23
CA GLY A 326 7.51 12.06 3.88
C GLY A 326 8.78 11.89 4.72
N LEU A 327 9.49 12.99 4.97
CA LEU A 327 10.69 12.99 5.81
C LEU A 327 10.35 12.60 7.26
N MET A 328 9.25 13.12 7.82
CA MET A 328 8.79 12.74 9.16
C MET A 328 8.41 11.27 9.23
N MET A 329 7.83 10.70 8.18
CA MET A 329 7.49 9.27 8.18
C MET A 329 8.74 8.39 8.28
N ILE A 330 9.84 8.73 7.59
CA ILE A 330 11.13 8.03 7.71
C ILE A 330 11.77 8.31 9.07
N ALA A 331 11.84 9.57 9.49
CA ALA A 331 12.50 9.97 10.73
C ALA A 331 11.89 9.30 11.98
N PHE A 332 10.58 9.07 11.97
CA PHE A 332 9.87 8.40 13.06
C PHE A 332 9.84 6.88 12.97
N SER A 333 10.38 6.28 11.90
CA SER A 333 10.47 4.82 11.77
C SER A 333 11.20 4.13 12.94
N PRO A 334 12.36 4.64 13.44
CA PRO A 334 13.02 4.06 14.62
C PRO A 334 12.19 4.20 15.90
N VAL A 335 11.45 5.32 16.04
CA VAL A 335 10.55 5.54 17.18
C VAL A 335 9.39 4.54 17.14
N THR A 336 8.82 4.30 15.94
CA THR A 336 7.78 3.30 15.69
C THR A 336 8.26 1.91 16.12
N ALA A 337 9.45 1.51 15.70
CA ALA A 337 10.05 0.23 16.06
C ALA A 337 10.30 0.13 17.57
N GLY A 338 10.82 1.19 18.17
CA GLY A 338 11.07 1.26 19.63
C GLY A 338 9.79 1.15 20.44
N LEU A 339 8.73 1.86 20.05
CA LEU A 339 7.43 1.81 20.70
C LEU A 339 6.78 0.43 20.56
N SER A 340 6.82 -0.15 19.34
CA SER A 340 6.29 -1.49 19.06
C SER A 340 7.00 -2.58 19.89
N ARG A 341 8.32 -2.44 20.11
CA ARG A 341 9.08 -3.36 20.94
C ARG A 341 8.75 -3.20 22.41
N ARG A 342 8.61 -1.95 22.93
CA ARG A 342 8.39 -1.69 24.36
C ARG A 342 6.95 -1.90 24.81
N ARG A 343 5.97 -1.47 24.00
CA ARG A 343 4.53 -1.46 24.36
C ARG A 343 3.65 -2.30 23.44
N GLY A 344 4.26 -2.98 22.49
CA GLY A 344 3.58 -3.82 21.50
C GLY A 344 3.03 -3.05 20.27
N PRO A 345 2.84 -3.77 19.15
CA PRO A 345 2.42 -3.14 17.89
C PRO A 345 0.98 -2.59 17.97
N ARG A 346 0.07 -3.23 18.74
CA ARG A 346 -1.29 -2.72 18.94
C ARG A 346 -1.28 -1.32 19.57
N THR A 347 -0.49 -1.10 20.62
CA THR A 347 -0.36 0.22 21.27
C THR A 347 0.23 1.25 20.31
N THR A 348 1.23 0.87 19.52
CA THR A 348 1.83 1.74 18.50
C THR A 348 0.80 2.16 17.46
N PHE A 349 -0.03 1.22 16.99
CA PHE A 349 -1.13 1.51 16.08
C PHE A 349 -2.14 2.50 16.67
N LEU A 350 -2.56 2.27 17.94
CA LEU A 350 -3.53 3.16 18.62
C LEU A 350 -2.99 4.59 18.74
N VAL A 351 -1.72 4.76 19.08
CA VAL A 351 -1.06 6.08 19.10
C VAL A 351 -1.09 6.70 17.69
N GLY A 352 -0.75 5.94 16.67
CA GLY A 352 -0.78 6.41 15.28
C GLY A 352 -2.18 6.85 14.83
N ALA A 353 -3.20 6.05 15.13
CA ALA A 353 -4.58 6.37 14.79
C ALA A 353 -5.08 7.62 15.54
N ALA A 354 -4.73 7.79 16.81
CA ALA A 354 -5.08 8.98 17.59
C ALA A 354 -4.42 10.25 17.03
N VAL A 355 -3.14 10.17 16.66
CA VAL A 355 -2.41 11.29 16.04
C VAL A 355 -3.04 11.66 14.70
N LEU A 356 -3.38 10.69 13.86
CA LEU A 356 -4.07 10.90 12.57
C LEU A 356 -5.45 11.54 12.77
N ALA A 357 -6.25 11.05 13.74
CA ALA A 357 -7.55 11.60 14.06
C ALA A 357 -7.45 13.06 14.48
N THR A 358 -6.52 13.37 15.39
CA THR A 358 -6.29 14.74 15.88
C THR A 358 -5.82 15.68 14.77
N ALA A 359 -4.87 15.22 13.92
CA ALA A 359 -4.37 16.05 12.83
C ALA A 359 -5.47 16.38 11.81
N ASN A 360 -6.31 15.41 11.43
CA ASN A 360 -7.45 15.66 10.55
C ASN A 360 -8.52 16.57 11.23
N LEU A 361 -8.77 16.36 12.53
CA LEU A 361 -9.70 17.20 13.29
C LEU A 361 -9.24 18.67 13.33
N VAL A 362 -7.95 18.91 13.59
CA VAL A 362 -7.37 20.26 13.56
C VAL A 362 -7.58 20.90 12.20
N ARG A 363 -7.42 20.15 11.11
CA ARG A 363 -7.65 20.63 9.74
C ARG A 363 -9.12 20.98 9.45
N THR A 364 -10.07 20.42 10.19
CA THR A 364 -11.49 20.75 10.06
C THR A 364 -11.79 22.17 10.54
N VAL A 365 -11.10 22.64 11.58
CA VAL A 365 -11.41 23.92 12.25
C VAL A 365 -10.32 24.99 12.12
N ALA A 366 -9.11 24.58 11.71
CA ALA A 366 -7.98 25.49 11.66
C ALA A 366 -8.06 26.42 10.43
N PRO A 367 -7.58 27.67 10.55
CA PRO A 367 -7.46 28.55 9.40
C PRO A 367 -6.51 27.98 8.35
N HIS A 368 -6.76 28.32 7.09
CA HIS A 368 -5.96 27.88 5.94
C HIS A 368 -4.65 28.70 5.86
N GLN A 369 -3.82 28.61 6.91
CA GLN A 369 -2.48 29.19 6.93
C GLN A 369 -1.47 28.14 6.50
N LEU A 370 -0.52 28.52 5.65
CA LEU A 370 0.48 27.61 5.08
C LEU A 370 1.22 26.79 6.15
N VAL A 371 1.67 27.46 7.23
CA VAL A 371 2.40 26.82 8.33
C VAL A 371 1.54 25.74 9.01
N VAL A 372 0.26 26.05 9.26
CA VAL A 372 -0.69 25.09 9.88
C VAL A 372 -0.88 23.88 8.97
N VAL A 373 -1.04 24.10 7.66
CA VAL A 373 -1.19 23.00 6.70
C VAL A 373 0.05 22.11 6.68
N VAL A 374 1.25 22.69 6.55
CA VAL A 374 2.51 21.92 6.50
C VAL A 374 2.77 21.18 7.81
N VAL A 375 2.56 21.82 8.97
CA VAL A 375 2.72 21.16 10.28
C VAL A 375 1.74 20.01 10.45
N THR A 376 0.48 20.19 10.09
CA THR A 376 -0.52 19.11 10.21
C THR A 376 -0.25 17.96 9.26
N ILE A 377 0.32 18.18 8.06
CA ILE A 377 0.79 17.13 7.16
C ILE A 377 1.92 16.35 7.83
N ALA A 378 2.90 17.03 8.43
CA ALA A 378 3.98 16.38 9.15
C ALA A 378 3.48 15.52 10.32
N VAL A 379 2.54 16.04 11.12
CA VAL A 379 1.91 15.31 12.23
C VAL A 379 1.10 14.11 11.72
N THR A 380 0.32 14.27 10.65
CA THR A 380 -0.41 13.15 10.00
C THR A 380 0.56 12.04 9.57
N SER A 381 1.70 12.42 8.99
CA SER A 381 2.72 11.46 8.54
C SER A 381 3.40 10.73 9.69
N ILE A 382 3.59 11.38 10.85
CA ILE A 382 4.04 10.72 12.09
C ILE A 382 3.01 9.67 12.54
N GLY A 383 1.73 10.03 12.56
CA GLY A 383 0.65 9.09 12.87
C GLY A 383 0.60 7.90 11.89
N ALA A 384 0.79 8.18 10.60
CA ALA A 384 0.86 7.15 9.58
C ALA A 384 2.09 6.22 9.75
N ALA A 385 3.26 6.76 10.13
CA ALA A 385 4.45 5.97 10.41
C ALA A 385 4.18 4.96 11.54
N PHE A 386 3.54 5.40 12.63
CA PHE A 386 3.16 4.51 13.73
C PHE A 386 2.15 3.44 13.30
N ALA A 387 1.09 3.84 12.59
CA ALA A 387 0.05 2.91 12.16
C ALA A 387 0.60 1.89 11.14
N TYR A 388 1.21 2.34 10.05
CA TYR A 388 1.71 1.46 8.99
C TYR A 388 2.88 0.58 9.43
N GLY A 389 3.74 1.07 10.33
CA GLY A 389 4.83 0.26 10.88
C GLY A 389 4.35 -0.82 11.86
N ALA A 390 3.21 -0.60 12.52
CA ALA A 390 2.63 -1.56 13.47
C ALA A 390 1.82 -2.67 12.77
N ILE A 391 1.11 -2.37 11.68
CA ILE A 391 0.19 -3.28 10.98
C ILE A 391 0.85 -4.61 10.60
N PRO A 392 1.99 -4.64 9.87
CA PRO A 392 2.61 -5.92 9.49
C PRO A 392 3.02 -6.75 10.69
N ALA A 393 3.50 -6.11 11.77
CA ALA A 393 3.87 -6.80 13.00
C ALA A 393 2.65 -7.43 13.71
N MET A 394 1.46 -6.80 13.63
CA MET A 394 0.22 -7.35 14.16
C MET A 394 -0.24 -8.57 13.35
N ILE A 395 -0.15 -8.51 12.02
CA ILE A 395 -0.52 -9.62 11.12
C ILE A 395 0.43 -10.80 11.32
N MET A 396 1.74 -10.54 11.32
CA MET A 396 2.74 -11.60 11.41
C MET A 396 2.72 -12.37 12.73
N ARG A 397 2.15 -11.82 13.79
CA ARG A 397 1.92 -12.56 15.05
C ARG A 397 0.75 -13.54 14.96
N ALA A 398 -0.14 -13.39 13.98
CA ALA A 398 -1.35 -14.18 13.84
C ALA A 398 -1.29 -15.20 12.70
N VAL A 399 -0.22 -15.18 11.88
CA VAL A 399 -0.07 -16.05 10.70
C VAL A 399 1.23 -16.87 10.76
N PRO A 400 1.25 -18.09 10.17
CA PRO A 400 2.46 -18.88 10.06
C PRO A 400 3.56 -18.15 9.26
N LEU A 401 4.82 -18.50 9.50
CA LEU A 401 5.97 -17.95 8.76
C LEU A 401 5.85 -18.17 7.25
N SER A 402 5.30 -19.31 6.85
CA SER A 402 5.12 -19.69 5.46
C SER A 402 4.03 -18.92 4.69
N GLU A 403 3.18 -18.13 5.36
CA GLU A 403 2.05 -17.41 4.75
C GLU A 403 2.18 -15.88 4.91
N THR A 404 3.35 -15.40 5.30
CA THR A 404 3.56 -13.97 5.60
C THR A 404 3.43 -13.04 4.42
N ALA A 405 3.90 -13.44 3.23
CA ALA A 405 3.82 -12.61 2.05
C ALA A 405 2.36 -12.49 1.57
N ALA A 406 1.61 -13.59 1.56
CA ALA A 406 0.19 -13.59 1.22
C ALA A 406 -0.63 -12.71 2.19
N ALA A 407 -0.41 -12.84 3.50
CA ALA A 407 -1.14 -12.06 4.51
C ALA A 407 -0.81 -10.56 4.45
N ASN A 408 0.45 -10.18 4.28
CA ASN A 408 0.84 -8.78 4.11
C ASN A 408 0.35 -8.19 2.78
N SER A 409 0.28 -9.00 1.72
CA SER A 409 -0.28 -8.58 0.42
C SER A 409 -1.78 -8.34 0.50
N LEU A 410 -2.53 -9.19 1.22
CA LEU A 410 -3.94 -8.96 1.50
C LEU A 410 -4.15 -7.67 2.31
N ASN A 411 -3.29 -7.39 3.26
CA ASN A 411 -3.33 -6.12 4.00
C ASN A 411 -3.01 -4.90 3.13
N ALA A 412 -2.03 -5.02 2.21
CA ALA A 412 -1.76 -3.96 1.24
C ALA A 412 -2.97 -3.69 0.34
N LEU A 413 -3.70 -4.75 -0.07
CA LEU A 413 -4.96 -4.65 -0.78
C LEU A 413 -6.03 -3.93 0.06
N ALA A 414 -6.23 -4.32 1.33
CA ALA A 414 -7.17 -3.67 2.23
C ALA A 414 -6.89 -2.16 2.33
N ARG A 415 -5.64 -1.77 2.48
CA ARG A 415 -5.21 -0.36 2.49
C ARG A 415 -5.54 0.33 1.16
N SER A 416 -5.33 -0.32 0.02
CA SER A 416 -5.66 0.23 -1.31
C SER A 416 -7.16 0.47 -1.48
N VAL A 417 -8.00 -0.41 -0.96
CA VAL A 417 -9.46 -0.20 -0.90
C VAL A 417 -9.77 1.07 -0.10
N GLY A 418 -9.11 1.28 1.05
CA GLY A 418 -9.28 2.50 1.86
C GLY A 418 -8.90 3.78 1.09
N THR A 419 -7.75 3.80 0.41
CA THR A 419 -7.31 4.97 -0.37
C THR A 419 -8.22 5.23 -1.58
N SER A 420 -8.68 4.19 -2.27
CA SER A 420 -9.60 4.32 -3.40
C SER A 420 -10.98 4.85 -2.96
N THR A 421 -11.50 4.33 -1.84
CA THR A 421 -12.77 4.81 -1.26
C THR A 421 -12.64 6.28 -0.83
N CYS A 422 -11.49 6.67 -0.26
CA CYS A 422 -11.21 8.08 0.07
C CYS A 422 -11.27 8.97 -1.17
N SER A 423 -10.60 8.60 -2.26
CA SER A 423 -10.64 9.38 -3.51
C SER A 423 -12.07 9.60 -4.00
N ALA A 424 -12.91 8.56 -3.95
CA ALA A 424 -14.30 8.62 -4.35
C ALA A 424 -15.13 9.55 -3.43
N VAL A 425 -14.96 9.45 -2.13
CA VAL A 425 -15.64 10.30 -1.14
C VAL A 425 -15.19 11.75 -1.29
N VAL A 426 -13.89 12.01 -1.41
CA VAL A 426 -13.35 13.37 -1.64
C VAL A 426 -13.97 13.96 -2.90
N ALA A 427 -13.97 13.24 -4.01
CA ALA A 427 -14.56 13.72 -5.25
C ALA A 427 -16.08 13.97 -5.11
N ALA A 428 -16.83 13.09 -4.46
CA ALA A 428 -18.26 13.27 -4.24
C ALA A 428 -18.56 14.53 -3.38
N VAL A 429 -17.85 14.71 -2.28
CA VAL A 429 -18.06 15.86 -1.37
C VAL A 429 -17.63 17.18 -2.02
N THR A 430 -16.50 17.20 -2.72
CA THR A 430 -15.98 18.41 -3.36
C THR A 430 -16.80 18.85 -4.56
N THR A 431 -17.43 17.91 -5.30
CA THR A 431 -18.34 18.24 -6.42
C THR A 431 -19.75 18.64 -5.95
N ALA A 432 -20.19 18.15 -4.80
CA ALA A 432 -21.51 18.50 -4.24
C ALA A 432 -21.58 19.93 -3.68
N SER A 433 -20.45 20.54 -3.32
CA SER A 433 -20.40 21.86 -2.72
C SER A 433 -19.32 22.72 -3.41
N VAL A 434 -19.73 23.47 -4.42
CA VAL A 434 -18.86 24.27 -5.28
C VAL A 434 -19.19 25.76 -5.22
N VAL A 435 -18.21 26.58 -5.55
CA VAL A 435 -18.30 28.04 -5.69
C VAL A 435 -17.62 28.49 -6.98
N GLN A 436 -18.15 29.51 -7.63
CA GLN A 436 -17.52 30.14 -8.81
C GLN A 436 -16.55 31.23 -8.33
N VAL A 437 -15.27 31.08 -8.69
CA VAL A 437 -14.21 32.05 -8.40
C VAL A 437 -13.48 32.37 -9.71
N ALA A 438 -13.52 33.63 -10.14
CA ALA A 438 -12.90 34.09 -11.39
C ALA A 438 -13.24 33.24 -12.63
N GLY A 439 -14.49 32.74 -12.72
CA GLY A 439 -14.96 31.89 -13.83
C GLY A 439 -14.56 30.42 -13.73
N VAL A 440 -13.87 30.02 -12.66
CA VAL A 440 -13.51 28.61 -12.39
C VAL A 440 -14.40 28.06 -11.29
N THR A 441 -14.95 26.86 -11.50
CA THR A 441 -15.70 26.13 -10.46
C THR A 441 -14.75 25.44 -9.50
N LEU A 442 -14.76 25.85 -8.24
CA LEU A 442 -13.90 25.32 -7.19
C LEU A 442 -14.74 24.74 -6.04
N PRO A 443 -14.24 23.72 -5.31
CA PRO A 443 -14.88 23.27 -4.07
C PRO A 443 -14.90 24.38 -3.02
N THR A 444 -15.90 24.40 -2.17
CA THR A 444 -15.96 25.34 -1.05
C THR A 444 -14.96 24.96 0.06
N ALA A 445 -14.52 25.92 0.89
CA ALA A 445 -13.74 25.63 2.09
C ALA A 445 -14.48 24.65 3.03
N GLY A 446 -15.81 24.75 3.12
CA GLY A 446 -16.66 23.84 3.88
C GLY A 446 -16.63 22.40 3.36
N ALA A 447 -16.52 22.19 2.04
CA ALA A 447 -16.35 20.87 1.46
C ALA A 447 -15.06 20.22 1.93
N TYR A 448 -13.94 20.95 1.93
CA TYR A 448 -12.66 20.44 2.44
C TYR A 448 -12.70 20.17 3.94
N ALA A 449 -13.33 21.06 4.73
CA ALA A 449 -13.53 20.82 6.17
C ALA A 449 -14.34 19.54 6.43
N ALA A 450 -15.42 19.31 5.67
CA ALA A 450 -16.20 18.07 5.76
C ALA A 450 -15.37 16.82 5.42
N VAL A 451 -14.53 16.88 4.39
CA VAL A 451 -13.64 15.77 4.03
C VAL A 451 -12.63 15.48 5.15
N PHE A 452 -12.03 16.49 5.78
CA PHE A 452 -11.15 16.30 6.94
C PHE A 452 -11.89 15.73 8.14
N ALA A 453 -13.14 16.15 8.39
CA ALA A 453 -13.98 15.58 9.45
C ALA A 453 -14.25 14.09 9.21
N ILE A 454 -14.57 13.69 7.98
CA ILE A 454 -14.74 12.27 7.59
C ILE A 454 -13.42 11.51 7.79
N GLY A 455 -12.28 12.07 7.39
CA GLY A 455 -10.95 11.50 7.61
C GLY A 455 -10.62 11.32 9.09
N SER A 456 -10.98 12.30 9.93
CA SER A 456 -10.84 12.19 11.39
C SER A 456 -11.72 11.06 11.96
N LEU A 457 -12.98 11.00 11.55
CA LEU A 457 -13.90 9.93 11.95
C LEU A 457 -13.39 8.55 11.56
N ALA A 458 -12.87 8.39 10.34
CA ALA A 458 -12.26 7.14 9.91
C ALA A 458 -11.08 6.74 10.80
N ALA A 459 -10.21 7.68 11.19
CA ALA A 459 -9.10 7.40 12.09
C ALA A 459 -9.57 7.05 13.52
N VAL A 460 -10.63 7.68 14.02
CA VAL A 460 -11.28 7.31 15.30
C VAL A 460 -11.88 5.90 15.22
N CYS A 461 -12.57 5.57 14.13
CA CYS A 461 -13.08 4.22 13.91
C CYS A 461 -11.94 3.21 13.85
N ALA A 462 -10.81 3.52 13.19
CA ALA A 462 -9.63 2.67 13.16
C ALA A 462 -9.06 2.44 14.58
N PHE A 463 -9.01 3.50 15.40
CA PHE A 463 -8.61 3.39 16.81
C PHE A 463 -9.52 2.45 17.58
N VAL A 464 -10.84 2.60 17.46
CA VAL A 464 -11.83 1.74 18.14
C VAL A 464 -11.68 0.30 17.68
N VAL A 465 -11.62 0.03 16.38
CA VAL A 465 -11.44 -1.31 15.81
C VAL A 465 -10.13 -1.94 16.34
N ALA A 466 -9.03 -1.21 16.36
CA ALA A 466 -7.76 -1.70 16.87
C ALA A 466 -7.80 -1.92 18.39
N ALA A 467 -8.59 -1.14 19.12
CA ALA A 467 -8.80 -1.34 20.56
C ALA A 467 -9.57 -2.63 20.88
N LEU A 468 -10.31 -3.19 19.94
CA LEU A 468 -10.98 -4.48 20.06
C LEU A 468 -10.07 -5.68 19.78
N ILE A 469 -8.86 -5.46 19.21
CA ILE A 469 -7.92 -6.54 18.93
C ILE A 469 -7.43 -7.13 20.25
N PRO A 470 -7.49 -8.47 20.45
CA PRO A 470 -7.02 -9.13 21.66
C PRO A 470 -5.55 -8.81 21.97
N ARG A 471 -5.20 -8.65 23.26
CA ARG A 471 -3.83 -8.34 23.70
C ARG A 471 -2.88 -9.54 23.60
N ASP A 472 -3.39 -10.76 23.76
CA ASP A 472 -2.62 -11.99 23.99
C ASP A 472 -2.80 -13.03 22.86
N ALA A 473 -3.11 -12.63 21.65
CA ALA A 473 -3.15 -13.56 20.52
C ALA A 473 -1.73 -13.90 20.01
N GLY A 474 -0.93 -14.48 20.89
CA GLY A 474 0.25 -15.27 20.51
C GLY A 474 -0.19 -16.60 19.89
N ILE A 475 0.69 -17.23 19.12
CA ILE A 475 0.48 -18.49 18.39
C ILE A 475 0.15 -19.69 19.30
N ASP A 476 0.07 -19.50 20.61
CA ASP A 476 -0.07 -20.56 21.63
C ASP A 476 -1.47 -21.22 21.72
N ALA A 477 -2.44 -20.81 20.94
CA ALA A 477 -3.73 -21.47 20.94
C ALA A 477 -3.86 -22.46 19.76
N GLY A 478 -3.17 -23.60 19.79
CA GLY A 478 -3.56 -24.75 19.00
C GLY A 478 -2.54 -25.49 18.13
N LEU A 479 -1.25 -25.41 18.42
CA LEU A 479 -0.36 -26.51 18.03
C LEU A 479 -0.17 -27.39 19.29
N PRO A 480 -0.57 -28.68 19.27
CA PRO A 480 -0.12 -29.61 20.29
C PRO A 480 1.40 -29.61 20.19
N LEU A 481 2.05 -29.22 21.28
CA LEU A 481 3.46 -29.53 21.47
C LEU A 481 3.55 -31.04 21.30
N SER A 482 4.07 -31.49 20.17
CA SER A 482 4.48 -32.90 20.05
C SER A 482 5.49 -33.08 21.16
N GLU A 483 5.11 -33.90 22.12
CA GLU A 483 6.01 -34.48 23.10
C GLU A 483 7.13 -35.18 22.34
N THR A 484 8.14 -34.42 21.98
CA THR A 484 9.40 -34.98 21.51
C THR A 484 10.25 -35.26 22.71
N GLY A 485 10.05 -36.51 23.24
CA GLY A 485 11.17 -37.38 23.61
C GLY A 485 12.25 -36.78 24.50
N GLN A 486 11.94 -36.34 25.71
CA GLN A 486 12.86 -36.52 26.83
C GLN A 486 12.48 -37.81 27.57
N ASP A 487 12.59 -38.92 26.91
CA ASP A 487 12.62 -40.22 27.62
C ASP A 487 14.05 -40.78 27.65
N ARG A 488 14.63 -40.56 28.84
CA ARG A 488 15.40 -41.59 29.58
C ARG A 488 16.59 -42.25 28.86
N ILE A 489 17.72 -41.66 28.99
CA ILE A 489 18.91 -42.48 29.27
C ILE A 489 19.00 -42.61 30.80
N ARG A 490 18.30 -43.60 31.36
CA ARG A 490 18.65 -44.22 32.62
C ARG A 490 19.77 -45.19 32.34
N ILE A 491 20.98 -44.83 32.69
CA ILE A 491 22.07 -45.77 32.94
C ILE A 491 21.72 -46.47 34.24
N ALA A 492 21.44 -47.78 34.16
CA ALA A 492 21.38 -48.65 35.31
C ALA A 492 22.73 -49.34 35.46
N PRO A 493 23.10 -49.80 36.70
CA PRO A 493 24.44 -50.02 37.19
C PRO A 493 25.19 -51.17 36.54
#